data_4036b857b00c809567f0b8e0f32e87bc
#
_entry.id   4036b857b00c809567f0b8e0f32e87bc
#
_cell.length_a   1.000
_cell.length_b   1.000
_cell.length_c   1.000
_cell.angle_alpha   90.00
_cell.angle_beta   90.00
_cell.angle_gamma   90.00
#
_symmetry.space_group_name_H-M   'P 1'
#
loop_
_entity.id
_entity.type
_entity.pdbx_description
1 polymer ?
#
loop_
_entity_poly.entity_id
_entity_poly.type
_entity_poly.pdbx_seq_one_letter_code
_entity_poly.pdbx_strand_id
1 'polypeptide(L)'
;MLKFHECLSSLTSAKCDTCLERFPTLSVTSQPNGINECSRCAHDKSIPKRYSSANNMDPGPVPLQLQSLSQTEEMLISAVMPVMSIYRLPHGQYGYSGHVINFPQDVHGFATTLPRLPSEVDILVVRKEKEQTHRDFRVRRRAVEEALTWLLANNIYYRSIGVSVDQNTLASLPEDGDLTDLRTVQPAESQGEVTPDDVSTEEHYSSSFVPNAAPPATERETIEQAVQSLGQPQSSHLMWPSIGGTPINEFQTEGYFSMAFPTLFPTGAADFNGIRMNSVTVGNYFTHLMKYDDGRFAKHPRFRFFALNTEMRWRANETGRIYIRQHPGEAHLTVDDLRDMIGREGESFSNKVVHYGASLRGTRQYWFRERNHLIAMIDTLGLPTIFFTHSAADHQWPELASLICPEDPDNKQARVKAVIDNPALADWFFYYRIQKFVDAFYIHTLKATDYWMRFEWQHRGSPHVHGLAWLPNAPNVEDLLSSSPDLVESTKQEIIEYADKIISTINPAVLPDGSNVSDAPPPKVDPHICNKPYSEVTDLEEDLTDLIATCQRHTRCSESYCLRTRNGKQECRFGYPKDLQAQTNINITEEEPVILTALVYELFLNV
;
A
#
# COMPACT_ATOMS: atom_id res chain seq x y z
N MET A 1 18.89 -5.80 -20.51
CA MET A 1 17.45 -5.54 -20.81
C MET A 1 16.72 -6.77 -21.35
N LEU A 2 17.23 -7.56 -22.32
CA LEU A 2 16.54 -8.76 -22.82
C LEU A 2 16.10 -9.73 -21.70
N LYS A 3 16.99 -10.08 -20.78
CA LYS A 3 16.66 -10.92 -19.61
C LYS A 3 15.56 -10.34 -18.72
N PHE A 4 15.47 -9.02 -18.62
CA PHE A 4 14.41 -8.35 -17.88
C PHE A 4 13.05 -8.65 -18.51
N HIS A 5 12.91 -8.45 -19.83
CA HIS A 5 11.68 -8.75 -20.55
C HIS A 5 11.33 -10.24 -20.53
N GLU A 6 12.32 -11.13 -20.70
CA GLU A 6 12.14 -12.58 -20.60
C GLU A 6 11.60 -13.00 -19.22
N CYS A 7 12.15 -12.43 -18.13
CA CYS A 7 11.65 -12.70 -16.78
C CYS A 7 10.19 -12.29 -16.57
N LEU A 8 9.76 -11.18 -17.16
CA LEU A 8 8.37 -10.71 -17.04
C LEU A 8 7.43 -11.53 -17.92
N SER A 9 7.81 -11.78 -19.17
CA SER A 9 7.00 -12.53 -20.13
C SER A 9 6.85 -14.02 -19.78
N SER A 10 7.79 -14.58 -19.00
CA SER A 10 7.74 -15.96 -18.54
C SER A 10 6.86 -16.21 -17.32
N LEU A 11 6.29 -15.15 -16.74
CA LEU A 11 5.43 -15.29 -15.57
C LEU A 11 4.14 -16.03 -15.93
N THR A 12 3.89 -17.13 -15.24
CA THR A 12 2.69 -17.95 -15.40
C THR A 12 2.13 -18.31 -14.02
N SER A 13 0.82 -18.33 -13.92
CA SER A 13 0.15 -18.62 -12.65
C SER A 13 -0.14 -20.11 -12.54
N ALA A 14 0.69 -20.84 -11.79
CA ALA A 14 0.50 -22.27 -11.53
C ALA A 14 -0.21 -22.49 -10.19
N LYS A 15 -1.04 -23.55 -10.12
CA LYS A 15 -1.76 -23.97 -8.90
C LYS A 15 -1.10 -25.20 -8.28
N CYS A 16 -0.94 -25.17 -6.97
CA CYS A 16 -0.55 -26.35 -6.19
C CYS A 16 -1.80 -27.10 -5.70
N ASP A 17 -1.91 -28.39 -6.01
CA ASP A 17 -3.08 -29.20 -5.64
C ASP A 17 -3.15 -29.49 -4.14
N THR A 18 -2.04 -29.43 -3.42
CA THR A 18 -1.96 -29.71 -1.98
C THR A 18 -2.35 -28.50 -1.12
N CYS A 19 -1.76 -27.33 -1.38
CA CYS A 19 -2.04 -26.13 -0.58
C CYS A 19 -3.02 -25.18 -1.22
N LEU A 20 -3.46 -25.44 -2.44
CA LEU A 20 -4.40 -24.63 -3.21
C LEU A 20 -3.93 -23.17 -3.43
N GLU A 21 -2.60 -22.95 -3.36
CA GLU A 21 -2.04 -21.64 -3.71
C GLU A 21 -1.86 -21.54 -5.23
N ARG A 22 -2.13 -20.35 -5.76
CA ARG A 22 -1.83 -19.95 -7.12
C ARG A 22 -1.13 -18.61 -7.11
N PHE A 23 0.10 -18.57 -7.66
CA PHE A 23 0.87 -17.32 -7.69
C PHE A 23 1.90 -17.34 -8.82
N PRO A 24 2.24 -16.18 -9.46
CA PRO A 24 3.12 -16.15 -10.63
C PRO A 24 4.55 -16.70 -10.41
N THR A 25 5.04 -16.69 -9.18
CA THR A 25 6.36 -17.26 -8.84
C THR A 25 6.28 -18.64 -8.22
N LEU A 26 5.10 -19.27 -8.19
CA LEU A 26 4.94 -20.58 -7.63
C LEU A 26 5.45 -21.63 -8.62
N SER A 27 6.62 -22.20 -8.35
CA SER A 27 7.14 -23.32 -9.11
C SER A 27 6.42 -24.61 -8.69
N VAL A 28 5.73 -25.24 -9.61
CA VAL A 28 4.94 -26.45 -9.38
C VAL A 28 5.50 -27.59 -10.23
N THR A 29 5.66 -28.76 -9.61
CA THR A 29 6.13 -29.99 -10.26
C THR A 29 5.14 -31.11 -10.07
N SER A 30 4.92 -31.89 -11.12
CA SER A 30 4.10 -33.11 -11.02
C SER A 30 4.86 -34.20 -10.26
N GLN A 31 4.22 -34.69 -9.22
CA GLN A 31 4.73 -35.81 -8.41
C GLN A 31 4.40 -37.16 -9.07
N PRO A 32 5.07 -38.25 -8.71
CA PRO A 32 4.80 -39.59 -9.26
C PRO A 32 3.35 -40.08 -9.10
N ASN A 33 2.62 -39.52 -8.14
CA ASN A 33 1.20 -39.81 -7.90
C ASN A 33 0.24 -38.95 -8.76
N GLY A 34 0.77 -38.16 -9.68
CA GLY A 34 -0.02 -37.26 -10.55
C GLY A 34 -0.48 -35.95 -9.91
N ILE A 35 -0.12 -35.68 -8.65
CA ILE A 35 -0.46 -34.46 -7.93
C ILE A 35 0.58 -33.38 -8.27
N ASN A 36 0.12 -32.18 -8.60
CA ASN A 36 0.98 -31.02 -8.86
C ASN A 36 1.29 -30.28 -7.55
N GLU A 37 2.53 -30.34 -7.11
CA GLU A 37 2.92 -29.72 -5.85
C GLU A 37 3.96 -28.61 -6.02
N CYS A 38 3.79 -27.53 -5.24
CA CYS A 38 4.83 -26.52 -5.13
C CYS A 38 6.02 -27.06 -4.32
N SER A 39 7.19 -26.43 -4.48
CA SER A 39 8.42 -26.84 -3.80
C SER A 39 8.24 -26.97 -2.28
N ARG A 40 7.51 -26.06 -1.65
CA ARG A 40 7.19 -26.10 -0.20
C ARG A 40 6.42 -27.37 0.17
N CYS A 41 5.37 -27.71 -0.57
CA CYS A 41 4.56 -28.90 -0.29
C CYS A 41 5.30 -30.20 -0.62
N ALA A 42 6.10 -30.22 -1.68
CA ALA A 42 6.91 -31.36 -2.03
C ALA A 42 7.96 -31.70 -0.96
N HIS A 43 8.54 -30.67 -0.30
CA HIS A 43 9.52 -30.85 0.79
C HIS A 43 8.88 -31.08 2.16
N ASP A 44 7.59 -30.77 2.34
CA ASP A 44 6.90 -30.98 3.62
C ASP A 44 6.66 -32.48 3.88
N LYS A 45 7.30 -32.98 4.95
CA LYS A 45 7.20 -34.39 5.39
C LYS A 45 6.16 -34.59 6.48
N SER A 46 5.45 -33.52 6.89
CA SER A 46 4.39 -33.59 7.91
C SER A 46 3.21 -34.45 7.43
N ILE A 47 2.55 -35.12 8.36
CA ILE A 47 1.33 -35.90 8.11
C ILE A 47 0.25 -35.39 9.08
N PRO A 48 -0.82 -34.74 8.59
CA PRO A 48 -1.02 -34.25 7.22
C PRO A 48 -0.01 -33.16 6.84
N LYS A 49 0.18 -32.86 5.54
CA LYS A 49 1.02 -31.73 5.12
C LYS A 49 0.46 -30.42 5.68
N ARG A 50 1.36 -29.54 6.12
CA ARG A 50 1.05 -28.36 6.93
C ARG A 50 0.03 -27.41 6.30
N TYR A 51 0.04 -27.25 4.98
CA TYR A 51 -0.86 -26.35 4.25
C TYR A 51 -1.94 -27.09 3.45
N SER A 52 -2.23 -28.34 3.79
CA SER A 52 -3.28 -29.11 3.12
C SER A 52 -4.65 -28.92 3.78
N SER A 53 -5.69 -29.27 3.03
CA SER A 53 -7.05 -29.33 3.56
C SER A 53 -7.18 -30.29 4.74
N ALA A 54 -6.44 -31.39 4.76
CA ALA A 54 -6.38 -32.32 5.89
C ALA A 54 -5.78 -31.71 7.17
N ASN A 55 -5.03 -30.61 7.07
CA ASN A 55 -4.55 -29.82 8.22
C ASN A 55 -5.43 -28.60 8.50
N ASN A 56 -6.68 -28.60 8.05
CA ASN A 56 -7.61 -27.47 8.21
C ASN A 56 -7.05 -26.14 7.67
N MET A 57 -6.54 -26.16 6.42
CA MET A 57 -6.02 -24.98 5.74
C MET A 57 -6.81 -24.59 4.48
N ASP A 58 -7.90 -25.29 4.21
CA ASP A 58 -8.80 -25.05 3.10
C ASP A 58 -10.17 -24.55 3.62
N PRO A 59 -10.56 -23.31 3.35
CA PRO A 59 -11.85 -22.76 3.78
C PRO A 59 -13.04 -23.30 3.00
N GLY A 60 -12.81 -24.11 1.97
CA GLY A 60 -13.83 -24.63 1.09
C GLY A 60 -14.39 -23.62 0.08
N PRO A 61 -15.34 -24.03 -0.78
CA PRO A 61 -15.94 -23.15 -1.77
C PRO A 61 -16.88 -22.12 -1.13
N VAL A 62 -16.99 -20.94 -1.76
CA VAL A 62 -17.98 -19.92 -1.35
C VAL A 62 -19.34 -20.25 -1.96
N PRO A 63 -20.40 -20.46 -1.16
CA PRO A 63 -21.73 -20.73 -1.65
C PRO A 63 -22.37 -19.49 -2.30
N LEU A 64 -23.33 -19.70 -3.21
CA LEU A 64 -23.98 -18.62 -3.94
C LEU A 64 -24.57 -17.53 -3.04
N GLN A 65 -25.08 -17.90 -1.88
CA GLN A 65 -25.69 -17.01 -0.89
C GLN A 65 -24.67 -16.01 -0.30
N LEU A 66 -23.37 -16.29 -0.38
CA LEU A 66 -22.31 -15.45 0.17
C LEU A 66 -21.45 -14.75 -0.91
N GLN A 67 -21.61 -15.12 -2.20
CA GLN A 67 -20.69 -14.64 -3.26
C GLN A 67 -20.86 -13.17 -3.64
N SER A 68 -22.06 -12.62 -3.54
CA SER A 68 -22.37 -11.29 -4.08
C SER A 68 -22.71 -10.23 -3.03
N LEU A 69 -22.39 -10.50 -1.78
CA LEU A 69 -22.67 -9.58 -0.69
C LEU A 69 -21.81 -8.31 -0.81
N SER A 70 -22.42 -7.16 -0.53
CA SER A 70 -21.67 -5.91 -0.36
C SER A 70 -20.85 -5.95 0.93
N GLN A 71 -19.91 -5.03 1.10
CA GLN A 71 -19.16 -4.91 2.35
C GLN A 71 -20.07 -4.66 3.55
N THR A 72 -21.10 -3.82 3.37
CA THR A 72 -22.08 -3.52 4.41
C THR A 72 -22.93 -4.76 4.75
N GLU A 73 -23.38 -5.50 3.73
CA GLU A 73 -24.13 -6.74 3.94
C GLU A 73 -23.30 -7.77 4.72
N GLU A 74 -22.00 -7.92 4.39
CA GLU A 74 -21.10 -8.79 5.15
C GLU A 74 -20.96 -8.33 6.61
N MET A 75 -20.79 -7.02 6.85
CA MET A 75 -20.66 -6.49 8.21
C MET A 75 -21.94 -6.69 9.03
N LEU A 76 -23.12 -6.58 8.41
CA LEU A 76 -24.40 -6.83 9.08
C LEU A 76 -24.56 -8.29 9.55
N ILE A 77 -23.99 -9.25 8.84
CA ILE A 77 -24.07 -10.67 9.19
C ILE A 77 -22.86 -11.17 10.00
N SER A 78 -21.83 -10.35 10.21
CA SER A 78 -20.62 -10.74 10.94
C SER A 78 -20.85 -10.74 12.45
N ALA A 79 -20.60 -11.87 13.12
CA ALA A 79 -20.70 -11.97 14.57
C ALA A 79 -19.54 -11.27 15.31
N VAL A 80 -18.42 -11.04 14.62
CA VAL A 80 -17.27 -10.26 15.09
C VAL A 80 -17.02 -9.10 14.13
N MET A 81 -16.75 -7.91 14.66
CA MET A 81 -16.42 -6.75 13.84
C MET A 81 -15.06 -6.21 14.23
N PRO A 82 -14.02 -6.49 13.43
CA PRO A 82 -12.71 -5.89 13.63
C PRO A 82 -12.75 -4.40 13.23
N VAL A 83 -12.31 -3.52 14.14
CA VAL A 83 -12.26 -2.07 13.89
C VAL A 83 -11.04 -1.74 13.04
N MET A 84 -11.27 -1.09 11.90
CA MET A 84 -10.23 -0.69 10.95
C MET A 84 -10.61 0.59 10.23
N SER A 85 -9.66 1.54 10.13
CA SER A 85 -9.84 2.79 9.39
C SER A 85 -9.48 2.59 7.91
N ILE A 86 -10.42 2.07 7.13
CA ILE A 86 -10.25 1.83 5.69
C ILE A 86 -11.09 2.85 4.93
N TYR A 87 -10.49 3.49 3.95
CA TYR A 87 -11.15 4.46 3.08
C TYR A 87 -10.86 4.12 1.61
N ARG A 88 -11.72 4.63 0.75
CA ARG A 88 -11.58 4.45 -0.69
C ARG A 88 -10.86 5.65 -1.29
N LEU A 89 -9.83 5.38 -2.06
CA LEU A 89 -9.08 6.38 -2.81
C LEU A 89 -9.86 6.84 -4.05
N PRO A 90 -9.58 8.05 -4.60
CA PRO A 90 -10.30 8.60 -5.74
C PRO A 90 -10.36 7.67 -6.96
N HIS A 91 -9.34 6.86 -7.19
CA HIS A 91 -9.28 5.90 -8.30
C HIS A 91 -9.85 4.50 -7.98
N GLY A 92 -10.58 4.37 -6.87
CA GLY A 92 -11.33 3.15 -6.54
C GLY A 92 -10.58 2.11 -5.71
N GLN A 93 -9.30 2.29 -5.46
CA GLN A 93 -8.54 1.43 -4.54
C GLN A 93 -8.86 1.74 -3.09
N TYR A 94 -8.60 0.78 -2.20
CA TYR A 94 -8.77 0.97 -0.77
C TYR A 94 -7.44 1.31 -0.12
N GLY A 95 -7.44 2.31 0.76
CA GLY A 95 -6.32 2.74 1.56
C GLY A 95 -6.59 2.58 3.05
N TYR A 96 -5.53 2.65 3.82
CA TYR A 96 -5.56 2.62 5.26
C TYR A 96 -4.98 3.92 5.80
N SER A 97 -5.66 4.58 6.74
CA SER A 97 -5.18 5.81 7.36
C SER A 97 -5.13 5.68 8.87
N GLY A 98 -4.15 6.32 9.47
CA GLY A 98 -3.93 6.32 10.91
C GLY A 98 -2.86 5.33 11.34
N HIS A 99 -2.93 4.89 12.59
CA HIS A 99 -1.95 3.95 13.14
C HIS A 99 -2.06 2.57 12.47
N VAL A 100 -0.92 1.99 12.09
CA VAL A 100 -0.85 0.65 11.48
C VAL A 100 -1.37 -0.44 12.44
N ILE A 101 -1.37 -0.18 13.74
CA ILE A 101 -1.85 -1.11 14.76
C ILE A 101 -3.10 -0.54 15.40
N ASN A 102 -4.26 -1.15 15.09
CA ASN A 102 -5.52 -0.88 15.77
C ASN A 102 -5.78 -1.96 16.81
N PHE A 103 -6.04 -1.55 18.03
CA PHE A 103 -6.50 -2.44 19.08
C PHE A 103 -8.03 -2.43 19.12
N PRO A 104 -8.68 -3.61 19.18
CA PRO A 104 -10.13 -3.69 19.40
C PRO A 104 -10.46 -3.03 20.73
N GLN A 105 -11.41 -2.09 20.73
CA GLN A 105 -11.74 -1.33 21.96
C GLN A 105 -13.03 -1.83 22.62
N ASP A 106 -13.99 -2.37 21.84
CA ASP A 106 -15.25 -2.90 22.38
C ASP A 106 -15.54 -4.25 21.75
N VAL A 107 -15.00 -5.32 22.32
CA VAL A 107 -15.20 -6.69 21.87
C VAL A 107 -15.66 -7.52 23.05
N HIS A 108 -16.81 -7.12 23.65
CA HIS A 108 -17.33 -7.75 24.87
C HIS A 108 -17.92 -9.15 24.64
N GLY A 109 -18.13 -9.51 23.41
CA GLY A 109 -18.72 -10.79 23.09
C GLY A 109 -18.97 -10.93 21.58
N PHE A 110 -19.31 -12.14 21.19
CA PHE A 110 -19.85 -12.36 19.86
C PHE A 110 -21.27 -11.79 19.78
N ALA A 111 -21.62 -11.16 18.66
CA ALA A 111 -23.00 -10.84 18.41
C ALA A 111 -23.77 -12.16 18.22
N THR A 112 -24.63 -12.45 19.17
CA THR A 112 -25.52 -13.64 19.12
C THR A 112 -26.86 -13.33 18.49
N THR A 113 -27.13 -12.05 18.20
CA THR A 113 -28.35 -11.60 17.51
C THR A 113 -27.93 -10.87 16.22
N LEU A 114 -28.39 -11.37 15.08
CA LEU A 114 -28.06 -10.84 13.76
C LEU A 114 -29.32 -10.68 12.89
N PRO A 115 -29.37 -9.76 11.88
CA PRO A 115 -28.28 -8.87 11.51
C PRO A 115 -28.02 -7.82 12.60
N ARG A 116 -26.80 -7.25 12.60
CA ARG A 116 -26.48 -6.10 13.45
C ARG A 116 -27.37 -4.91 13.14
N LEU A 117 -27.61 -4.06 14.13
CA LEU A 117 -28.23 -2.76 13.88
C LEU A 117 -27.34 -1.92 12.97
N PRO A 118 -27.90 -1.13 12.02
CA PRO A 118 -27.12 -0.22 11.19
C PRO A 118 -26.23 0.74 11.99
N SER A 119 -26.67 1.17 13.17
CA SER A 119 -25.91 2.02 14.09
C SER A 119 -24.72 1.33 14.76
N GLU A 120 -24.69 -0.01 14.78
CA GLU A 120 -23.59 -0.82 15.33
C GLU A 120 -22.54 -1.15 14.27
N VAL A 121 -22.83 -0.86 12.99
CA VAL A 121 -21.87 -1.05 11.90
C VAL A 121 -20.99 0.18 11.85
N ASP A 122 -19.70 0.01 12.15
CA ASP A 122 -18.71 1.10 12.16
C ASP A 122 -18.37 1.56 10.73
N ILE A 123 -19.37 2.07 10.03
CA ILE A 123 -19.24 2.69 8.72
C ILE A 123 -19.52 4.18 8.85
N LEU A 124 -18.57 5.00 8.44
CA LEU A 124 -18.76 6.42 8.23
C LEU A 124 -18.85 6.69 6.73
N VAL A 125 -20.01 7.15 6.27
CA VAL A 125 -20.21 7.54 4.89
C VAL A 125 -19.94 9.03 4.76
N VAL A 126 -18.97 9.41 3.97
CA VAL A 126 -18.70 10.82 3.64
C VAL A 126 -19.23 11.07 2.24
N ARG A 127 -20.22 11.97 2.11
CA ARG A 127 -20.86 12.28 0.83
C ARG A 127 -20.67 13.76 0.48
N LYS A 128 -20.34 14.04 -0.78
CA LYS A 128 -20.62 15.34 -1.39
C LYS A 128 -22.10 15.39 -1.79
N GLU A 129 -22.72 16.55 -1.69
CA GLU A 129 -24.12 16.73 -2.14
C GLU A 129 -24.29 16.25 -3.58
N LYS A 130 -25.30 15.39 -3.81
CA LYS A 130 -25.76 14.84 -5.11
C LYS A 130 -25.02 13.60 -5.64
N GLU A 131 -24.15 12.95 -4.92
CA GLU A 131 -23.55 11.68 -5.39
C GLU A 131 -24.44 10.47 -5.09
N GLN A 132 -24.50 9.54 -6.07
CA GLN A 132 -25.17 8.24 -5.89
C GLN A 132 -24.38 7.38 -4.91
N THR A 133 -25.07 6.55 -4.15
CA THR A 133 -24.43 5.65 -3.18
C THR A 133 -23.61 4.60 -3.88
N HIS A 134 -22.40 4.42 -3.36
CA HIS A 134 -21.51 3.36 -3.86
C HIS A 134 -22.07 1.97 -3.53
N ARG A 135 -21.82 1.01 -4.44
CA ARG A 135 -22.24 -0.40 -4.30
C ARG A 135 -21.88 -1.03 -2.95
N ASP A 136 -20.82 -0.57 -2.28
CA ASP A 136 -20.36 -1.11 -1.00
C ASP A 136 -21.34 -0.82 0.15
N PHE A 137 -22.18 0.21 0.02
CA PHE A 137 -23.17 0.61 1.02
C PHE A 137 -24.59 0.12 0.70
N ARG A 138 -24.76 -0.48 -0.48
CA ARG A 138 -26.05 -1.06 -0.88
C ARG A 138 -26.35 -2.27 -0.02
N VAL A 139 -27.58 -2.35 0.50
CA VAL A 139 -28.09 -3.47 1.29
C VAL A 139 -29.35 -4.02 0.65
N ARG A 140 -29.36 -5.33 0.48
CA ARG A 140 -30.50 -6.11 -0.03
C ARG A 140 -30.97 -7.03 1.08
N ARG A 141 -32.13 -6.74 1.66
CA ARG A 141 -32.72 -7.51 2.77
C ARG A 141 -32.72 -9.01 2.51
N ARG A 142 -33.18 -9.40 1.33
CA ARG A 142 -33.29 -10.83 0.95
C ARG A 142 -31.88 -11.49 0.90
N ALA A 143 -30.87 -10.81 0.40
CA ALA A 143 -29.52 -11.35 0.37
C ALA A 143 -28.94 -11.56 1.79
N VAL A 144 -29.20 -10.62 2.71
CA VAL A 144 -28.82 -10.73 4.12
C VAL A 144 -29.53 -11.92 4.78
N GLU A 145 -30.85 -12.10 4.54
CA GLU A 145 -31.65 -13.21 5.07
C GLU A 145 -31.16 -14.58 4.55
N GLU A 146 -30.95 -14.71 3.25
CA GLU A 146 -30.44 -15.93 2.62
C GLU A 146 -29.03 -16.28 3.14
N ALA A 147 -28.16 -15.28 3.30
CA ALA A 147 -26.83 -15.47 3.85
C ALA A 147 -26.83 -15.92 5.30
N LEU A 148 -27.64 -15.29 6.18
CA LEU A 148 -27.79 -15.70 7.58
C LEU A 148 -28.37 -17.09 7.70
N THR A 149 -29.39 -17.40 6.92
CA THR A 149 -30.00 -18.75 6.91
C THR A 149 -28.97 -19.81 6.54
N TRP A 150 -28.15 -19.52 5.53
CA TRP A 150 -27.11 -20.44 5.12
C TRP A 150 -26.03 -20.61 6.20
N LEU A 151 -25.53 -19.49 6.79
CA LEU A 151 -24.52 -19.53 7.85
C LEU A 151 -24.98 -20.29 9.09
N LEU A 152 -26.22 -20.10 9.55
CA LEU A 152 -26.79 -20.80 10.67
C LEU A 152 -26.87 -22.31 10.43
N ALA A 153 -27.09 -22.71 9.18
CA ALA A 153 -27.15 -24.13 8.82
C ALA A 153 -25.79 -24.80 8.65
N ASN A 154 -24.76 -24.04 8.19
CA ASN A 154 -23.53 -24.63 7.68
C ASN A 154 -22.25 -24.18 8.42
N ASN A 155 -22.24 -23.01 9.06
CA ASN A 155 -21.05 -22.53 9.78
C ASN A 155 -21.04 -23.07 11.21
N ILE A 156 -19.96 -23.77 11.58
CA ILE A 156 -19.86 -24.44 12.89
C ILE A 156 -19.84 -23.42 14.05
N TYR A 157 -19.27 -22.26 13.87
CA TYR A 157 -19.13 -21.23 14.92
C TYR A 157 -20.44 -20.47 15.13
N TYR A 158 -21.19 -20.14 14.07
CA TYR A 158 -22.51 -19.50 14.19
C TYR A 158 -23.49 -20.40 14.97
N ARG A 159 -23.41 -21.73 14.78
CA ARG A 159 -24.17 -22.68 15.55
C ARG A 159 -23.71 -22.80 17.00
N SER A 160 -22.39 -22.85 17.21
CA SER A 160 -21.80 -23.07 18.56
C SER A 160 -22.05 -21.91 19.51
N ILE A 161 -22.04 -20.66 19.02
CA ILE A 161 -22.37 -19.49 19.86
C ILE A 161 -23.88 -19.20 19.94
N GLY A 162 -24.71 -19.98 19.23
CA GLY A 162 -26.16 -19.84 19.29
C GLY A 162 -26.70 -18.57 18.64
N VAL A 163 -26.17 -18.19 17.47
CA VAL A 163 -26.67 -17.02 16.73
C VAL A 163 -28.15 -17.18 16.41
N SER A 164 -28.95 -16.15 16.70
CA SER A 164 -30.35 -16.01 16.36
C SER A 164 -30.60 -14.88 15.38
N VAL A 165 -31.65 -15.01 14.56
CA VAL A 165 -32.04 -13.96 13.61
C VAL A 165 -33.04 -13.01 14.25
N ASP A 166 -32.71 -11.72 14.33
CA ASP A 166 -33.66 -10.68 14.73
C ASP A 166 -34.53 -10.29 13.53
N GLN A 167 -35.75 -10.76 13.54
CA GLN A 167 -36.73 -10.50 12.49
C GLN A 167 -37.11 -9.02 12.40
N ASN A 168 -37.07 -8.27 13.50
CA ASN A 168 -37.40 -6.85 13.51
C ASN A 168 -36.29 -6.04 12.81
N THR A 169 -35.04 -6.29 13.18
CA THR A 169 -33.89 -5.66 12.52
C THR A 169 -33.84 -6.06 11.05
N LEU A 170 -34.05 -7.33 10.70
CA LEU A 170 -34.09 -7.78 9.32
C LEU A 170 -35.18 -7.07 8.51
N ALA A 171 -36.41 -6.94 9.08
CA ALA A 171 -37.52 -6.24 8.44
C ALA A 171 -37.28 -4.74 8.25
N SER A 172 -36.46 -4.11 9.09
CA SER A 172 -36.09 -2.69 8.98
C SER A 172 -35.09 -2.41 7.86
N LEU A 173 -34.35 -3.42 7.36
CA LEU A 173 -33.42 -3.24 6.25
C LEU A 173 -34.18 -2.89 4.95
N PRO A 174 -33.58 -2.07 4.07
CA PRO A 174 -34.17 -1.78 2.77
C PRO A 174 -34.32 -3.06 1.94
N GLU A 175 -35.36 -3.13 1.11
CA GLU A 175 -35.48 -4.24 0.15
C GLU A 175 -34.27 -4.29 -0.79
N ASP A 176 -33.90 -3.12 -1.31
CA ASP A 176 -32.71 -2.91 -2.14
C ASP A 176 -32.37 -1.41 -2.15
N GLY A 177 -31.35 -0.99 -1.41
CA GLY A 177 -30.98 0.42 -1.31
C GLY A 177 -29.94 0.69 -0.24
N ASP A 178 -29.84 1.95 0.12
CA ASP A 178 -28.91 2.41 1.15
C ASP A 178 -29.50 2.28 2.54
N LEU A 179 -28.65 2.01 3.53
CA LEU A 179 -29.03 2.15 4.93
C LEU A 179 -29.22 3.64 5.28
N THR A 180 -30.43 3.99 5.74
CA THR A 180 -30.79 5.36 6.11
C THR A 180 -30.08 5.86 7.38
N ASP A 181 -29.68 4.94 8.26
CA ASP A 181 -29.11 5.23 9.57
C ASP A 181 -27.58 5.16 9.65
N LEU A 182 -26.90 5.04 8.48
CA LEU A 182 -25.45 5.15 8.46
C LEU A 182 -25.00 6.56 8.84
N ARG A 183 -24.00 6.66 9.71
CA ARG A 183 -23.38 7.94 10.06
C ARG A 183 -22.87 8.61 8.81
N THR A 184 -23.50 9.69 8.39
CA THR A 184 -23.11 10.46 7.22
C THR A 184 -22.52 11.79 7.66
N VAL A 185 -21.32 12.12 7.19
CA VAL A 185 -20.66 13.40 7.43
C VAL A 185 -20.54 14.12 6.09
N GLN A 186 -20.98 15.38 6.07
CA GLN A 186 -20.69 16.28 4.95
C GLN A 186 -19.29 16.88 5.20
N PRO A 187 -18.37 16.83 4.24
CA PRO A 187 -17.10 17.52 4.40
C PRO A 187 -17.38 19.00 4.57
N ALA A 188 -16.89 19.60 5.66
CA ALA A 188 -16.84 21.06 5.75
C ALA A 188 -16.03 21.53 4.53
N GLU A 189 -16.52 22.56 3.84
CA GLU A 189 -15.78 23.21 2.75
C GLU A 189 -14.45 23.69 3.33
N SER A 190 -13.44 22.86 3.25
CA SER A 190 -12.08 23.24 3.60
C SER A 190 -11.59 24.15 2.48
N GLN A 191 -11.42 25.41 2.78
CA GLN A 191 -10.56 26.33 2.04
C GLN A 191 -9.08 25.88 2.25
N GLY A 192 -8.77 24.64 1.96
CA GLY A 192 -7.44 24.09 1.99
C GLY A 192 -6.99 23.87 0.55
N GLU A 193 -5.84 24.42 0.21
CA GLU A 193 -5.19 24.27 -1.07
C GLU A 193 -5.26 22.81 -1.55
N VAL A 194 -6.04 22.60 -2.60
CA VAL A 194 -6.04 21.38 -3.39
C VAL A 194 -4.65 21.30 -4.01
N THR A 195 -3.88 20.31 -3.60
CA THR A 195 -2.61 20.03 -4.28
C THR A 195 -2.92 19.65 -5.73
N PRO A 196 -2.22 20.20 -6.72
CA PRO A 196 -2.64 20.20 -8.12
C PRO A 196 -2.46 18.90 -8.89
N ASP A 197 -2.33 17.77 -8.21
CA ASP A 197 -2.31 16.46 -8.86
C ASP A 197 -3.72 15.89 -9.13
N ASP A 198 -4.77 16.66 -8.82
CA ASP A 198 -6.18 16.24 -8.90
C ASP A 198 -6.92 16.80 -10.13
N VAL A 199 -6.28 16.96 -11.27
CA VAL A 199 -7.04 17.44 -12.43
C VAL A 199 -6.95 16.51 -13.61
N SER A 200 -8.16 16.15 -13.97
CA SER A 200 -8.70 15.78 -15.27
C SER A 200 -8.61 14.32 -15.72
N THR A 201 -9.65 13.65 -15.44
CA THR A 201 -10.56 13.16 -16.50
C THR A 201 -11.95 13.21 -15.93
N GLU A 202 -12.86 13.94 -16.59
CA GLU A 202 -14.29 13.95 -16.31
C GLU A 202 -14.86 12.55 -16.55
N GLU A 203 -14.72 11.68 -15.60
CA GLU A 203 -15.52 10.47 -15.46
C GLU A 203 -16.00 10.43 -14.01
N HIS A 204 -17.30 10.33 -13.85
CA HIS A 204 -18.04 10.31 -12.61
C HIS A 204 -17.51 9.26 -11.63
N TYR A 205 -16.62 9.65 -10.75
CA TYR A 205 -16.21 8.83 -9.61
C TYR A 205 -16.90 9.35 -8.36
N SER A 206 -17.80 8.56 -7.81
CA SER A 206 -18.32 8.79 -6.47
C SER A 206 -17.19 8.61 -5.46
N SER A 207 -16.70 9.69 -4.89
CA SER A 207 -15.67 9.66 -3.87
C SER A 207 -16.31 9.59 -2.49
N SER A 208 -16.19 8.45 -1.82
CA SER A 208 -16.37 8.41 -0.37
C SER A 208 -15.04 8.85 0.27
N PHE A 209 -15.01 10.04 0.84
CA PHE A 209 -13.82 10.65 1.42
C PHE A 209 -13.95 10.75 2.94
N VAL A 210 -12.98 10.23 3.68
CA VAL A 210 -12.80 10.59 5.09
C VAL A 210 -11.94 11.86 5.11
N PRO A 211 -12.41 12.97 5.69
CA PRO A 211 -11.64 14.19 5.69
C PRO A 211 -10.29 13.94 6.36
N ASN A 212 -9.23 14.22 5.62
CA ASN A 212 -7.88 14.20 6.12
C ASN A 212 -7.75 15.42 7.06
N ALA A 213 -7.93 15.21 8.36
CA ALA A 213 -7.38 16.15 9.30
C ALA A 213 -5.87 16.13 9.04
N ALA A 214 -5.30 17.27 8.65
CA ALA A 214 -3.86 17.38 8.48
C ALA A 214 -3.18 16.69 9.67
N PRO A 215 -2.25 15.76 9.45
CA PRO A 215 -1.59 15.10 10.56
C PRO A 215 -1.00 16.19 11.45
N PRO A 216 -1.21 16.14 12.78
CA PRO A 216 -0.62 17.11 13.68
C PRO A 216 0.90 17.11 13.43
N ALA A 217 1.48 18.29 13.36
CA ALA A 217 2.86 18.52 12.93
C ALA A 217 3.89 17.76 13.80
N THR A 218 3.53 17.35 15.01
CA THR A 218 4.37 16.55 15.91
C THR A 218 3.53 15.58 16.74
N GLU A 219 4.13 14.43 17.12
CA GLU A 219 3.51 13.44 18.02
C GLU A 219 3.11 14.07 19.37
N ARG A 220 3.90 15.04 19.84
CA ARG A 220 3.62 15.79 21.07
C ARG A 220 2.33 16.60 20.94
N GLU A 221 2.11 17.27 19.82
CA GLU A 221 0.87 18.00 19.54
C GLU A 221 -0.33 17.06 19.44
N THR A 222 -0.15 15.85 18.87
CA THR A 222 -1.20 14.82 18.83
C THR A 222 -1.59 14.38 20.23
N ILE A 223 -0.60 14.13 21.09
CA ILE A 223 -0.83 13.72 22.47
C ILE A 223 -1.46 14.86 23.26
N GLU A 224 -0.98 16.10 23.11
CA GLU A 224 -1.54 17.29 23.75
C GLU A 224 -2.98 17.57 23.31
N GLN A 225 -3.28 17.42 22.01
CA GLN A 225 -4.65 17.54 21.48
C GLN A 225 -5.56 16.41 21.97
N ALA A 226 -5.07 15.17 22.02
CA ALA A 226 -5.82 14.05 22.57
C ALA A 226 -6.10 14.24 24.07
N VAL A 227 -5.14 14.74 24.85
CA VAL A 227 -5.30 15.05 26.27
C VAL A 227 -6.26 16.24 26.47
N GLN A 228 -6.18 17.28 25.66
CA GLN A 228 -7.11 18.42 25.69
C GLN A 228 -8.53 18.03 25.31
N SER A 229 -8.71 17.11 24.36
CA SER A 229 -10.03 16.63 23.96
C SER A 229 -10.74 15.79 25.02
N LEU A 230 -10.00 15.17 25.95
CA LEU A 230 -10.56 14.43 27.07
C LEU A 230 -11.27 15.33 28.12
N GLY A 231 -11.04 16.65 28.08
CA GLY A 231 -11.59 17.61 29.02
C GLY A 231 -12.74 18.49 28.48
N GLN A 232 -13.14 18.37 27.20
CA GLN A 232 -14.18 19.22 26.61
C GLN A 232 -15.51 18.49 26.41
N PRO A 233 -16.67 19.14 26.67
CA PRO A 233 -17.96 18.56 26.36
C PRO A 233 -18.14 18.49 24.83
N GLN A 234 -18.34 17.31 24.36
CA GLN A 234 -18.69 16.79 23.04
C GLN A 234 -19.02 17.83 21.97
N SER A 235 -18.07 18.16 21.13
CA SER A 235 -18.29 18.51 19.74
C SER A 235 -18.05 17.25 18.90
N SER A 236 -18.94 16.95 17.99
CA SER A 236 -19.06 15.88 16.99
C SER A 236 -17.81 15.08 16.57
N HIS A 237 -17.00 14.64 17.49
CA HIS A 237 -15.91 13.71 17.23
C HIS A 237 -16.45 12.28 17.14
N LEU A 238 -15.89 11.48 16.22
CA LEU A 238 -16.06 10.03 16.22
C LEU A 238 -15.88 9.53 17.65
N MET A 239 -16.97 9.12 18.29
CA MET A 239 -16.87 8.48 19.58
C MET A 239 -16.24 7.12 19.37
N TRP A 240 -15.02 6.94 19.86
CA TRP A 240 -14.45 5.60 19.96
C TRP A 240 -15.37 4.75 20.83
N PRO A 241 -15.60 3.46 20.47
CA PRO A 241 -16.37 2.56 21.31
C PRO A 241 -15.84 2.57 22.74
N SER A 242 -16.72 2.59 23.71
CA SER A 242 -16.35 2.58 25.12
C SER A 242 -15.54 1.32 25.46
N ILE A 243 -14.43 1.49 26.19
CA ILE A 243 -13.67 0.34 26.72
C ILE A 243 -14.45 -0.20 27.92
N GLY A 244 -15.05 -1.35 27.81
CA GLY A 244 -15.72 -2.05 28.90
C GLY A 244 -15.38 -3.53 28.86
N GLY A 245 -15.07 -4.16 30.02
CA GLY A 245 -14.81 -5.59 30.16
C GLY A 245 -13.48 -6.11 29.59
N THR A 246 -13.34 -7.43 29.51
CA THR A 246 -12.16 -8.08 28.95
C THR A 246 -12.34 -8.32 27.46
N PRO A 247 -11.48 -7.80 26.56
CA PRO A 247 -11.62 -8.00 25.13
C PRO A 247 -11.43 -9.47 24.75
N ILE A 248 -12.12 -9.90 23.69
CA ILE A 248 -11.94 -11.24 23.11
C ILE A 248 -10.48 -11.37 22.67
N ASN A 249 -9.85 -12.47 23.06
CA ASN A 249 -8.50 -12.78 22.61
C ASN A 249 -8.51 -13.34 21.19
N GLU A 250 -8.23 -12.49 20.22
CA GLU A 250 -8.22 -12.84 18.79
C GLU A 250 -7.26 -13.99 18.42
N PHE A 251 -6.24 -14.26 19.26
CA PHE A 251 -5.24 -15.30 19.01
C PHE A 251 -5.55 -16.63 19.70
N GLN A 252 -6.60 -16.70 20.48
CA GLN A 252 -6.98 -17.91 21.22
C GLN A 252 -8.45 -18.30 21.04
N THR A 253 -9.27 -17.39 20.53
CA THR A 253 -10.71 -17.64 20.38
C THR A 253 -10.98 -18.32 19.06
N GLU A 254 -11.45 -19.57 19.12
CA GLU A 254 -11.85 -20.34 17.94
C GLU A 254 -12.96 -19.63 17.16
N GLY A 255 -12.83 -19.60 15.83
CA GLY A 255 -13.83 -19.01 14.94
C GLY A 255 -13.76 -17.48 14.83
N TYR A 256 -12.83 -16.81 15.51
CA TYR A 256 -12.75 -15.35 15.48
C TYR A 256 -12.63 -14.82 14.03
N PHE A 257 -11.73 -15.38 13.22
CA PHE A 257 -11.52 -14.98 11.83
C PHE A 257 -12.73 -15.31 10.94
N SER A 258 -13.28 -16.49 11.13
CA SER A 258 -14.46 -16.95 10.40
C SER A 258 -15.69 -16.09 10.67
N MET A 259 -15.90 -15.70 11.94
CA MET A 259 -17.02 -14.84 12.33
C MET A 259 -16.82 -13.36 11.95
N ALA A 260 -15.56 -12.93 11.76
CA ALA A 260 -15.25 -11.60 11.26
C ALA A 260 -15.41 -11.48 9.74
N PHE A 261 -15.20 -12.58 9.01
CA PHE A 261 -15.26 -12.63 7.55
C PHE A 261 -16.00 -13.88 7.06
N PRO A 262 -17.32 -13.96 7.30
CA PRO A 262 -18.10 -15.16 6.98
C PRO A 262 -18.14 -15.48 5.49
N THR A 263 -17.94 -14.50 4.61
CA THR A 263 -17.86 -14.71 3.16
C THR A 263 -16.57 -15.42 2.76
N LEU A 264 -15.49 -15.24 3.52
CA LEU A 264 -14.19 -15.84 3.26
C LEU A 264 -14.05 -17.23 3.88
N PHE A 265 -14.72 -17.47 5.00
CA PHE A 265 -14.70 -18.73 5.76
C PHE A 265 -16.12 -19.29 5.95
N PRO A 266 -16.81 -19.68 4.86
CA PRO A 266 -18.25 -19.99 4.92
C PRO A 266 -18.65 -21.02 5.97
N THR A 267 -17.90 -22.12 6.06
CA THR A 267 -18.19 -23.24 6.98
C THR A 267 -17.51 -23.11 8.35
N GLY A 268 -16.62 -22.14 8.52
CA GLY A 268 -15.71 -22.03 9.66
C GLY A 268 -14.42 -22.83 9.51
N ALA A 269 -14.24 -23.59 8.43
CA ALA A 269 -12.99 -24.28 8.14
C ALA A 269 -11.86 -23.27 7.84
N ALA A 270 -10.63 -23.68 8.09
CA ALA A 270 -9.41 -22.89 7.95
C ALA A 270 -9.31 -21.67 8.87
N ASP A 271 -10.19 -21.47 9.84
CA ASP A 271 -10.01 -20.43 10.87
C ASP A 271 -8.64 -20.53 11.53
N PHE A 272 -7.96 -19.40 11.78
CA PHE A 272 -6.60 -19.42 12.35
C PHE A 272 -6.51 -20.13 13.69
N ASN A 273 -7.50 -19.95 14.55
CA ASN A 273 -7.56 -20.57 15.88
C ASN A 273 -8.24 -21.96 15.86
N GLY A 274 -8.69 -22.41 14.70
CA GLY A 274 -9.27 -23.74 14.54
C GLY A 274 -8.24 -24.86 14.76
N ILE A 275 -8.72 -26.01 15.21
CA ILE A 275 -7.86 -27.18 15.52
C ILE A 275 -7.07 -27.63 14.29
N ARG A 276 -5.75 -27.78 14.45
CA ARG A 276 -4.80 -28.27 13.44
C ARG A 276 -3.84 -29.27 14.05
N MET A 277 -3.47 -30.29 13.28
CA MET A 277 -2.45 -31.25 13.71
C MET A 277 -1.04 -30.62 13.62
N ASN A 278 -0.77 -29.83 12.59
CA ASN A 278 0.49 -29.13 12.39
C ASN A 278 0.28 -27.62 12.47
N SER A 279 0.94 -26.97 13.42
CA SER A 279 0.81 -25.52 13.64
C SER A 279 1.36 -24.69 12.48
N VAL A 280 0.74 -23.53 12.25
CA VAL A 280 1.16 -22.52 11.27
C VAL A 280 1.30 -21.20 11.99
N THR A 281 2.39 -20.46 11.72
CA THR A 281 2.57 -19.13 12.30
C THR A 281 1.61 -18.11 11.65
N VAL A 282 1.25 -17.04 12.37
CA VAL A 282 0.34 -15.99 11.90
C VAL A 282 0.77 -15.43 10.53
N GLY A 283 2.03 -15.04 10.38
CA GLY A 283 2.55 -14.50 9.13
C GLY A 283 2.48 -15.50 7.97
N ASN A 284 2.82 -16.78 8.22
CA ASN A 284 2.73 -17.82 7.21
C ASN A 284 1.29 -18.17 6.84
N TYR A 285 0.37 -18.10 7.79
CA TYR A 285 -1.05 -18.29 7.55
C TYR A 285 -1.61 -17.22 6.62
N PHE A 286 -1.37 -15.94 6.92
CA PHE A 286 -1.83 -14.86 6.04
C PHE A 286 -1.14 -14.88 4.67
N THR A 287 0.16 -15.17 4.62
CA THR A 287 0.89 -15.32 3.34
C THR A 287 0.28 -16.42 2.47
N HIS A 288 -0.14 -17.53 3.07
CA HIS A 288 -0.83 -18.62 2.39
C HIS A 288 -2.20 -18.16 1.85
N LEU A 289 -3.03 -17.54 2.69
CA LEU A 289 -4.36 -17.08 2.27
C LEU A 289 -4.30 -16.01 1.18
N MET A 290 -3.33 -15.09 1.23
CA MET A 290 -3.14 -14.08 0.18
C MET A 290 -2.82 -14.68 -1.19
N LYS A 291 -2.38 -15.94 -1.24
CA LYS A 291 -2.07 -16.69 -2.48
C LYS A 291 -3.10 -17.77 -2.80
N TYR A 292 -4.21 -17.83 -2.05
CA TYR A 292 -5.23 -18.84 -2.26
C TYR A 292 -5.82 -18.74 -3.67
N ASP A 293 -6.06 -19.86 -4.32
CA ASP A 293 -6.31 -20.01 -5.76
C ASP A 293 -7.39 -19.09 -6.34
N ASP A 294 -8.54 -18.96 -5.67
CA ASP A 294 -9.64 -18.10 -6.13
C ASP A 294 -9.42 -16.60 -5.85
N GLY A 295 -8.38 -16.27 -5.11
CA GLY A 295 -7.97 -14.89 -4.81
C GLY A 295 -8.89 -14.15 -3.83
N ARG A 296 -9.90 -14.81 -3.24
CA ARG A 296 -10.91 -14.16 -2.39
C ARG A 296 -10.31 -13.32 -1.26
N PHE A 297 -9.25 -13.81 -0.61
CA PHE A 297 -8.58 -13.13 0.49
C PHE A 297 -7.81 -11.88 0.05
N ALA A 298 -7.05 -12.01 -1.04
CA ALA A 298 -6.26 -10.92 -1.58
C ALA A 298 -7.11 -9.80 -2.22
N LYS A 299 -8.27 -10.16 -2.77
CA LYS A 299 -9.22 -9.23 -3.39
C LYS A 299 -10.14 -8.57 -2.37
N HIS A 300 -10.32 -9.16 -1.19
CA HIS A 300 -11.25 -8.65 -0.20
C HIS A 300 -10.80 -7.29 0.34
N PRO A 301 -11.64 -6.25 0.27
CA PRO A 301 -11.22 -4.86 0.56
C PRO A 301 -10.71 -4.66 1.99
N ARG A 302 -11.25 -5.40 2.97
CA ARG A 302 -10.92 -5.26 4.39
C ARG A 302 -9.91 -6.30 4.89
N PHE A 303 -9.93 -7.52 4.34
CA PHE A 303 -9.13 -8.63 4.89
C PHE A 303 -7.62 -8.39 4.83
N ARG A 304 -7.11 -7.75 3.78
CA ARG A 304 -5.68 -7.42 3.66
C ARG A 304 -5.18 -6.56 4.83
N PHE A 305 -5.96 -5.55 5.17
CA PHE A 305 -5.65 -4.64 6.26
C PHE A 305 -5.83 -5.31 7.62
N PHE A 306 -6.86 -6.14 7.76
CA PHE A 306 -7.04 -6.98 8.93
C PHE A 306 -5.84 -7.91 9.15
N ALA A 307 -5.38 -8.60 8.11
CA ALA A 307 -4.23 -9.49 8.16
C ALA A 307 -2.95 -8.76 8.61
N LEU A 308 -2.67 -7.60 8.02
CA LEU A 308 -1.55 -6.75 8.41
C LEU A 308 -1.65 -6.30 9.88
N ASN A 309 -2.81 -5.78 10.28
CA ASN A 309 -3.05 -5.33 11.65
C ASN A 309 -2.88 -6.46 12.67
N THR A 310 -3.45 -7.62 12.37
CA THR A 310 -3.36 -8.79 13.24
C THR A 310 -1.91 -9.27 13.37
N GLU A 311 -1.16 -9.32 12.28
CA GLU A 311 0.27 -9.66 12.32
C GLU A 311 1.07 -8.66 13.15
N MET A 312 0.81 -7.35 12.99
CA MET A 312 1.50 -6.32 13.75
C MET A 312 1.14 -6.37 15.25
N ARG A 313 -0.13 -6.61 15.62
CA ARG A 313 -0.54 -6.82 17.02
C ARG A 313 0.13 -8.05 17.62
N TRP A 314 0.20 -9.13 16.84
CA TRP A 314 0.88 -10.35 17.29
C TRP A 314 2.36 -10.10 17.57
N ARG A 315 3.06 -9.41 16.66
CA ARG A 315 4.47 -9.02 16.85
C ARG A 315 4.65 -8.08 18.05
N ALA A 316 3.76 -7.11 18.23
CA ALA A 316 3.79 -6.22 19.39
C ALA A 316 3.65 -7.00 20.71
N ASN A 317 2.72 -7.95 20.76
CA ASN A 317 2.54 -8.81 21.94
C ASN A 317 3.76 -9.69 22.22
N GLU A 318 4.37 -10.29 21.20
CA GLU A 318 5.60 -11.07 21.35
C GLU A 318 6.77 -10.20 21.83
N THR A 319 6.90 -9.00 21.26
CA THR A 319 7.94 -8.04 21.68
C THR A 319 7.70 -7.60 23.12
N GLY A 320 6.45 -7.32 23.51
CA GLY A 320 6.08 -7.01 24.89
C GLY A 320 6.38 -8.15 25.86
N ARG A 321 6.12 -9.39 25.49
CA ARG A 321 6.48 -10.58 26.31
C ARG A 321 7.99 -10.71 26.49
N ILE A 322 8.79 -10.44 25.46
CA ILE A 322 10.26 -10.44 25.55
C ILE A 322 10.72 -9.34 26.52
N TYR A 323 10.12 -8.14 26.40
CA TYR A 323 10.42 -7.03 27.29
C TYR A 323 10.15 -7.38 28.76
N ILE A 324 8.97 -7.90 29.08
CA ILE A 324 8.59 -8.30 30.45
C ILE A 324 9.51 -9.40 31.00
N ARG A 325 9.93 -10.36 30.17
CA ARG A 325 10.92 -11.38 30.58
C ARG A 325 12.27 -10.79 30.95
N GLN A 326 12.68 -9.72 30.27
CA GLN A 326 13.94 -9.02 30.54
C GLN A 326 13.81 -8.05 31.72
N HIS A 327 12.58 -7.58 32.01
CA HIS A 327 12.28 -6.62 33.08
C HIS A 327 11.13 -7.15 33.97
N PRO A 328 11.34 -8.25 34.72
CA PRO A 328 10.26 -8.91 35.45
C PRO A 328 9.64 -8.04 36.56
N GLY A 329 10.37 -7.04 37.06
CA GLY A 329 9.85 -6.05 38.04
C GLY A 329 8.78 -5.12 37.45
N GLU A 330 8.72 -4.99 36.13
CA GLU A 330 7.74 -4.16 35.43
C GLU A 330 6.49 -4.93 34.99
N ALA A 331 6.42 -6.24 35.26
CA ALA A 331 5.30 -7.11 34.84
C ALA A 331 3.96 -6.77 35.52
N HIS A 332 3.98 -6.01 36.59
CA HIS A 332 2.82 -5.66 37.41
C HIS A 332 2.41 -4.19 37.28
N LEU A 333 3.07 -3.43 36.41
CA LEU A 333 2.74 -2.03 36.17
C LEU A 333 1.33 -1.89 35.61
N THR A 334 0.56 -1.01 36.21
CA THR A 334 -0.75 -0.60 35.72
C THR A 334 -0.60 0.52 34.66
N VAL A 335 -1.69 0.82 33.95
CA VAL A 335 -1.73 1.97 33.01
C VAL A 335 -1.43 3.29 33.72
N ASP A 336 -1.86 3.43 35.00
CA ASP A 336 -1.62 4.64 35.79
C ASP A 336 -0.16 4.73 36.22
N ASP A 337 0.46 3.60 36.61
CA ASP A 337 1.90 3.55 36.87
C ASP A 337 2.72 3.95 35.65
N LEU A 338 2.30 3.49 34.43
CA LEU A 338 2.96 3.86 33.19
C LEU A 338 2.81 5.36 32.87
N ARG A 339 1.65 5.95 33.14
CA ARG A 339 1.44 7.40 33.01
C ARG A 339 2.32 8.20 33.94
N ASP A 340 2.42 7.75 35.19
CA ASP A 340 3.29 8.37 36.22
C ASP A 340 4.77 8.24 35.86
N MET A 341 5.19 7.10 35.31
CA MET A 341 6.57 6.90 34.83
C MET A 341 6.89 7.80 33.63
N ILE A 342 5.98 7.94 32.69
CA ILE A 342 6.13 8.88 31.56
C ILE A 342 6.26 10.31 32.08
N GLY A 343 5.53 10.68 33.12
CA GLY A 343 5.61 12.00 33.73
C GLY A 343 6.92 12.26 34.50
N ARG A 344 7.52 11.22 35.09
CA ARG A 344 8.74 11.33 35.93
C ARG A 344 10.04 11.06 35.18
N GLU A 345 10.06 10.08 34.28
CA GLU A 345 11.27 9.59 33.60
C GLU A 345 11.27 9.93 32.09
N GLY A 346 10.28 10.63 31.63
CA GLY A 346 9.98 11.07 30.27
C GLY A 346 10.81 10.45 29.13
N GLU A 347 12.03 10.93 28.95
CA GLU A 347 12.88 10.48 27.85
C GLU A 347 13.45 9.05 28.04
N SER A 348 13.77 8.64 29.24
CA SER A 348 14.39 7.32 29.50
C SER A 348 13.40 6.19 29.26
N PHE A 349 12.16 6.33 29.72
CA PHE A 349 11.10 5.36 29.49
C PHE A 349 10.65 5.34 28.03
N SER A 350 10.51 6.52 27.42
CA SER A 350 10.20 6.65 25.99
C SER A 350 11.24 5.92 25.13
N ASN A 351 12.53 6.07 25.41
CA ASN A 351 13.60 5.41 24.69
C ASN A 351 13.56 3.88 24.82
N LYS A 352 13.18 3.34 25.99
CA LYS A 352 12.98 1.89 26.17
C LYS A 352 11.85 1.37 25.28
N VAL A 353 10.69 2.01 25.32
CA VAL A 353 9.52 1.64 24.49
C VAL A 353 9.83 1.80 23.00
N VAL A 354 10.51 2.88 22.63
CA VAL A 354 10.98 3.17 21.27
C VAL A 354 11.83 2.02 20.72
N HIS A 355 12.78 1.52 21.49
CA HIS A 355 13.66 0.43 21.05
C HIS A 355 12.86 -0.81 20.64
N TYR A 356 11.83 -1.18 21.40
CA TYR A 356 10.98 -2.34 21.09
C TYR A 356 10.01 -2.07 19.95
N GLY A 357 9.58 -0.84 19.75
CA GLY A 357 8.73 -0.44 18.61
C GLY A 357 9.44 -0.48 17.25
N ALA A 358 10.78 -0.42 17.23
CA ALA A 358 11.57 -0.36 16.00
C ALA A 358 11.45 -1.63 15.11
N SER A 359 10.98 -2.75 15.65
CA SER A 359 10.69 -3.97 14.88
C SER A 359 9.32 -3.96 14.20
N LEU A 360 8.43 -3.04 14.58
CA LEU A 360 7.06 -2.96 14.10
C LEU A 360 6.97 -2.04 12.89
N ARG A 361 6.82 -2.63 11.71
CA ARG A 361 6.71 -1.88 10.44
C ARG A 361 5.55 -0.88 10.49
N GLY A 362 5.79 0.33 10.01
CA GLY A 362 4.80 1.41 9.98
C GLY A 362 4.78 2.27 11.25
N THR A 363 5.56 1.96 12.28
CA THR A 363 5.75 2.83 13.43
C THR A 363 6.84 3.87 13.15
N ARG A 364 6.77 5.02 13.83
CA ARG A 364 7.80 6.07 13.74
C ARG A 364 9.19 5.51 14.08
N GLN A 365 9.28 4.64 15.07
CA GLN A 365 10.53 4.01 15.52
C GLN A 365 11.14 3.11 14.44
N TYR A 366 10.30 2.36 13.72
CA TYR A 366 10.73 1.59 12.56
C TYR A 366 11.35 2.50 11.50
N TRP A 367 10.65 3.57 11.12
CA TRP A 367 11.15 4.51 10.12
C TRP A 367 12.39 5.27 10.56
N PHE A 368 12.48 5.61 11.86
CA PHE A 368 13.69 6.23 12.43
C PHE A 368 14.90 5.30 12.33
N ARG A 369 14.71 4.00 12.58
CA ARG A 369 15.76 3.00 12.38
C ARG A 369 16.18 2.91 10.91
N GLU A 370 15.22 2.82 9.98
CA GLU A 370 15.52 2.76 8.54
C GLU A 370 16.23 4.02 8.04
N ARG A 371 15.85 5.20 8.58
CA ARG A 371 16.57 6.45 8.33
C ARG A 371 18.01 6.39 8.79
N ASN A 372 18.26 5.89 10.01
CA ASN A 372 19.62 5.77 10.55
C ASN A 372 20.46 4.77 9.73
N HIS A 373 19.87 3.68 9.25
CA HIS A 373 20.54 2.76 8.32
C HIS A 373 20.96 3.47 7.03
N LEU A 374 20.09 4.28 6.44
CA LEU A 374 20.43 5.06 5.25
C LEU A 374 21.53 6.09 5.53
N ILE A 375 21.46 6.81 6.64
CA ILE A 375 22.52 7.76 7.03
C ILE A 375 23.86 7.04 7.19
N ALA A 376 23.89 5.92 7.92
CA ALA A 376 25.11 5.13 8.09
C ALA A 376 25.65 4.61 6.75
N MET A 377 24.79 4.30 5.79
CA MET A 377 25.16 3.91 4.44
C MET A 377 25.80 5.07 3.69
N ILE A 378 25.23 6.28 3.78
CA ILE A 378 25.79 7.49 3.18
C ILE A 378 27.13 7.87 3.84
N ASP A 379 27.23 7.80 5.16
CA ASP A 379 28.48 8.07 5.89
C ASP A 379 29.60 7.09 5.51
N THR A 380 29.25 5.86 5.13
CA THR A 380 30.23 4.82 4.80
C THR A 380 30.62 4.85 3.31
N LEU A 381 29.66 5.05 2.41
CA LEU A 381 29.85 4.98 0.96
C LEU A 381 30.08 6.34 0.30
N GLY A 382 29.90 7.44 1.04
CA GLY A 382 29.82 8.77 0.48
C GLY A 382 28.44 9.10 -0.09
N LEU A 383 28.32 10.26 -0.73
CA LEU A 383 27.09 10.69 -1.37
C LEU A 383 26.66 9.76 -2.50
N PRO A 384 25.38 9.45 -2.63
CA PRO A 384 24.89 8.66 -3.76
C PRO A 384 25.06 9.41 -5.08
N THR A 385 25.37 8.66 -6.13
CA THR A 385 25.57 9.25 -7.48
C THR A 385 24.24 9.57 -8.15
N ILE A 386 23.21 8.76 -7.93
CA ILE A 386 21.92 8.88 -8.58
C ILE A 386 20.80 8.81 -7.54
N PHE A 387 19.87 9.76 -7.60
CA PHE A 387 18.53 9.63 -7.06
C PHE A 387 17.58 9.24 -8.19
N PHE A 388 16.78 8.20 -8.00
CA PHE A 388 15.83 7.73 -8.99
C PHE A 388 14.43 7.53 -8.43
N THR A 389 13.44 7.70 -9.28
CA THR A 389 12.06 7.39 -8.97
C THR A 389 11.44 6.58 -10.09
N HIS A 390 10.61 5.59 -9.74
CA HIS A 390 9.85 4.82 -10.71
C HIS A 390 8.40 4.70 -10.24
N SER A 391 7.48 5.11 -11.10
CA SER A 391 6.04 4.99 -10.88
C SER A 391 5.49 3.76 -11.60
N ALA A 392 4.49 3.12 -11.00
CA ALA A 392 3.79 2.05 -11.68
C ALA A 392 2.97 2.57 -12.86
N ALA A 393 3.11 1.90 -14.01
CA ALA A 393 2.21 2.04 -15.16
C ALA A 393 1.30 0.79 -15.26
N ASP A 394 0.67 0.46 -14.13
CA ASP A 394 -0.04 -0.79 -13.87
C ASP A 394 -1.18 -1.06 -14.87
N HIS A 395 -1.82 -0.01 -15.39
CA HIS A 395 -2.87 -0.16 -16.41
C HIS A 395 -2.35 -0.42 -17.84
N GLN A 396 -1.04 -0.26 -18.07
CA GLN A 396 -0.44 -0.34 -19.40
C GLN A 396 0.46 -1.57 -19.61
N TRP A 397 0.86 -2.25 -18.55
CA TRP A 397 1.74 -3.41 -18.68
C TRP A 397 1.01 -4.64 -19.20
N PRO A 398 1.34 -5.13 -20.40
CA PRO A 398 0.67 -6.28 -21.00
C PRO A 398 0.91 -7.56 -20.19
N GLU A 399 2.09 -7.70 -19.57
CA GLU A 399 2.42 -8.87 -18.75
C GLU A 399 1.55 -8.92 -17.49
N LEU A 400 1.28 -7.77 -16.86
CA LEU A 400 0.35 -7.70 -15.73
C LEU A 400 -1.08 -7.99 -16.20
N ALA A 401 -1.50 -7.38 -17.31
CA ALA A 401 -2.83 -7.60 -17.87
C ALA A 401 -3.08 -9.10 -18.15
N SER A 402 -2.10 -9.80 -18.72
CA SER A 402 -2.20 -11.26 -18.95
C SER A 402 -2.35 -12.08 -17.68
N LEU A 403 -1.85 -11.59 -16.54
CA LEU A 403 -1.96 -12.27 -15.23
C LEU A 403 -3.30 -12.01 -14.54
N ILE A 404 -3.84 -10.78 -14.63
CA ILE A 404 -5.01 -10.36 -13.85
C ILE A 404 -6.30 -10.27 -14.67
N CYS A 405 -6.20 -10.16 -15.99
CA CYS A 405 -7.30 -10.02 -16.93
C CYS A 405 -7.05 -10.85 -18.21
N PRO A 406 -6.81 -12.17 -18.10
CA PRO A 406 -6.45 -13.01 -19.26
C PRO A 406 -7.54 -13.11 -20.32
N GLU A 407 -8.81 -12.89 -19.97
CA GLU A 407 -9.96 -12.96 -20.89
C GLU A 407 -10.02 -11.78 -21.87
N ASP A 408 -9.55 -10.59 -21.44
CA ASP A 408 -9.64 -9.36 -22.24
C ASP A 408 -8.45 -8.41 -21.92
N PRO A 409 -7.20 -8.85 -22.16
CA PRO A 409 -6.01 -8.12 -21.73
C PRO A 409 -5.77 -6.80 -22.50
N ASP A 410 -6.36 -6.65 -23.68
CA ASP A 410 -6.18 -5.46 -24.52
C ASP A 410 -7.19 -4.34 -24.22
N ASN A 411 -8.25 -4.65 -23.51
CA ASN A 411 -9.28 -3.68 -23.14
C ASN A 411 -8.84 -2.81 -21.96
N LYS A 412 -8.68 -1.51 -22.20
CA LYS A 412 -8.25 -0.54 -21.19
C LYS A 412 -9.16 -0.52 -19.96
N GLN A 413 -10.48 -0.54 -20.14
CA GLN A 413 -11.43 -0.50 -19.01
C GLN A 413 -11.38 -1.79 -18.20
N ALA A 414 -11.26 -2.95 -18.86
CA ALA A 414 -11.09 -4.24 -18.19
C ALA A 414 -9.79 -4.27 -17.38
N ARG A 415 -8.67 -3.76 -17.90
CA ARG A 415 -7.40 -3.66 -17.19
C ARG A 415 -7.50 -2.77 -15.94
N VAL A 416 -8.07 -1.57 -16.06
CA VAL A 416 -8.27 -0.66 -14.93
C VAL A 416 -9.07 -1.34 -13.83
N LYS A 417 -10.19 -1.96 -14.17
CA LYS A 417 -11.01 -2.70 -13.22
C LYS A 417 -10.23 -3.87 -12.60
N ALA A 418 -9.49 -4.63 -13.39
CA ALA A 418 -8.71 -5.77 -12.92
C ALA A 418 -7.61 -5.37 -11.94
N VAL A 419 -6.94 -4.23 -12.13
CA VAL A 419 -5.95 -3.68 -11.17
C VAL A 419 -6.63 -3.32 -9.85
N ILE A 420 -7.78 -2.63 -9.91
CA ILE A 420 -8.55 -2.28 -8.71
C ILE A 420 -9.01 -3.54 -7.95
N ASP A 421 -9.46 -4.55 -8.66
CA ASP A 421 -9.97 -5.80 -8.08
C ASP A 421 -8.84 -6.76 -7.62
N ASN A 422 -7.58 -6.58 -8.10
CA ASN A 422 -6.43 -7.43 -7.74
C ASN A 422 -5.22 -6.61 -7.23
N PRO A 423 -5.38 -5.73 -6.24
CA PRO A 423 -4.32 -4.81 -5.83
C PRO A 423 -3.08 -5.53 -5.28
N ALA A 424 -3.24 -6.63 -4.57
CA ALA A 424 -2.11 -7.38 -4.01
C ALA A 424 -1.20 -7.97 -5.12
N LEU A 425 -1.79 -8.43 -6.22
CA LEU A 425 -1.02 -8.94 -7.35
C LEU A 425 -0.39 -7.82 -8.18
N ALA A 426 -1.10 -6.68 -8.33
CA ALA A 426 -0.57 -5.49 -8.99
C ALA A 426 0.65 -4.91 -8.22
N ASP A 427 0.53 -4.75 -6.91
CA ASP A 427 1.64 -4.29 -6.04
C ASP A 427 2.83 -5.24 -6.08
N TRP A 428 2.56 -6.57 -5.99
CA TRP A 428 3.61 -7.57 -6.10
C TRP A 428 4.30 -7.52 -7.47
N PHE A 429 3.54 -7.34 -8.55
CA PHE A 429 4.11 -7.27 -9.90
C PHE A 429 5.01 -6.05 -10.06
N PHE A 430 4.60 -4.89 -9.54
CA PHE A 430 5.45 -3.70 -9.51
C PHE A 430 6.74 -3.96 -8.74
N TYR A 431 6.65 -4.52 -7.52
CA TYR A 431 7.82 -4.89 -6.74
C TYR A 431 8.75 -5.84 -7.51
N TYR A 432 8.21 -6.89 -8.10
CA TYR A 432 8.99 -7.86 -8.88
C TYR A 432 9.64 -7.19 -10.09
N ARG A 433 8.90 -6.36 -10.82
CA ARG A 433 9.40 -5.62 -11.98
C ARG A 433 10.55 -4.69 -11.60
N ILE A 434 10.42 -3.93 -10.50
CA ILE A 434 11.48 -3.05 -10.00
C ILE A 434 12.72 -3.85 -9.60
N GLN A 435 12.58 -4.96 -8.89
CA GLN A 435 13.72 -5.82 -8.54
C GLN A 435 14.48 -6.29 -9.79
N LYS A 436 13.77 -6.75 -10.80
CA LYS A 436 14.37 -7.18 -12.07
C LYS A 436 14.99 -6.03 -12.85
N PHE A 437 14.38 -4.85 -12.81
CA PHE A 437 14.92 -3.66 -13.46
C PHE A 437 16.19 -3.16 -12.77
N VAL A 438 16.20 -3.08 -11.44
CA VAL A 438 17.39 -2.70 -10.65
C VAL A 438 18.54 -3.66 -10.96
N ASP A 439 18.29 -4.95 -10.94
CA ASP A 439 19.30 -5.97 -11.28
C ASP A 439 19.83 -5.77 -12.71
N ALA A 440 18.96 -5.67 -13.70
CA ALA A 440 19.36 -5.58 -15.11
C ALA A 440 20.00 -4.23 -15.47
N PHE A 441 19.48 -3.13 -14.95
CA PHE A 441 19.90 -1.78 -15.34
C PHE A 441 20.93 -1.20 -14.37
N TYR A 442 20.60 -1.03 -13.09
CA TYR A 442 21.53 -0.39 -12.15
C TYR A 442 22.75 -1.26 -11.86
N ILE A 443 22.55 -2.56 -11.58
CA ILE A 443 23.66 -3.44 -11.23
C ILE A 443 24.45 -3.90 -12.47
N HIS A 444 23.77 -4.39 -13.51
CA HIS A 444 24.48 -4.99 -14.64
C HIS A 444 24.88 -3.98 -15.72
N THR A 445 24.09 -2.95 -16.00
CA THR A 445 24.41 -1.96 -17.03
C THR A 445 25.23 -0.80 -16.46
N LEU A 446 24.74 -0.12 -15.41
CA LEU A 446 25.43 1.00 -14.80
C LEU A 446 26.54 0.59 -13.82
N LYS A 447 26.64 -0.72 -13.47
CA LYS A 447 27.64 -1.26 -12.53
C LYS A 447 27.54 -0.65 -11.14
N ALA A 448 26.35 -0.27 -10.69
CA ALA A 448 26.16 0.27 -9.35
C ALA A 448 26.80 -0.67 -8.30
N THR A 449 27.59 -0.09 -7.42
CA THR A 449 28.27 -0.78 -6.33
C THR A 449 27.33 -1.07 -5.19
N ASP A 450 26.36 -0.19 -4.99
CA ASP A 450 25.33 -0.32 -3.98
C ASP A 450 24.06 0.46 -4.36
N TYR A 451 22.95 0.15 -3.71
CA TYR A 451 21.70 0.88 -3.87
C TYR A 451 20.82 0.79 -2.63
N TRP A 452 19.96 1.77 -2.45
CA TRP A 452 18.90 1.77 -1.46
C TRP A 452 17.60 2.17 -2.12
N MET A 453 16.45 1.60 -1.70
CA MET A 453 15.16 2.00 -2.24
C MET A 453 14.03 1.80 -1.23
N ARG A 454 12.99 2.62 -1.39
CA ARG A 454 11.78 2.61 -0.58
C ARG A 454 10.56 2.67 -1.47
N PHE A 455 9.58 1.80 -1.19
CA PHE A 455 8.27 1.80 -1.83
C PHE A 455 7.29 2.65 -1.03
N GLU A 456 6.46 3.38 -1.74
CA GLU A 456 5.34 4.16 -1.20
C GLU A 456 4.12 4.05 -2.14
N TRP A 457 2.95 4.43 -1.64
CA TRP A 457 1.73 4.45 -2.43
C TRP A 457 1.23 5.90 -2.48
N GLN A 458 1.10 6.43 -3.69
CA GLN A 458 0.55 7.75 -3.91
C GLN A 458 -0.95 7.79 -3.60
N HIS A 459 -1.53 8.98 -3.45
CA HIS A 459 -2.97 9.16 -3.20
C HIS A 459 -3.88 8.45 -4.21
N ARG A 460 -3.36 8.10 -5.38
CA ARG A 460 -4.05 7.32 -6.41
C ARG A 460 -4.08 5.81 -6.13
N GLY A 461 -3.31 5.34 -5.17
CA GLY A 461 -3.17 3.93 -4.82
C GLY A 461 -2.15 3.17 -5.67
N SER A 462 -1.59 3.77 -6.73
CA SER A 462 -0.53 3.14 -7.51
C SER A 462 0.80 3.19 -6.75
N PRO A 463 1.56 2.09 -6.73
CA PRO A 463 2.84 2.04 -6.06
C PRO A 463 3.91 2.86 -6.79
N HIS A 464 4.82 3.42 -6.00
CA HIS A 464 5.93 4.24 -6.41
C HIS A 464 7.18 3.81 -5.65
N VAL A 465 8.35 4.00 -6.23
CA VAL A 465 9.62 3.73 -5.56
C VAL A 465 10.57 4.90 -5.71
N HIS A 466 11.18 5.31 -4.60
CA HIS A 466 12.32 6.20 -4.57
C HIS A 466 13.56 5.39 -4.25
N GLY A 467 14.69 5.75 -4.87
CA GLY A 467 15.93 5.06 -4.60
C GLY A 467 17.16 5.91 -4.81
N LEU A 468 18.24 5.42 -4.24
CA LEU A 468 19.59 5.96 -4.35
C LEU A 468 20.49 4.87 -4.92
N ALA A 469 21.44 5.25 -5.76
CA ALA A 469 22.43 4.32 -6.30
C ALA A 469 23.82 4.94 -6.24
N TRP A 470 24.82 4.13 -5.90
CA TRP A 470 26.23 4.46 -5.90
C TRP A 470 26.89 3.83 -7.12
N LEU A 471 27.42 4.65 -8.00
CA LEU A 471 28.08 4.19 -9.21
C LEU A 471 29.60 4.20 -9.03
N PRO A 472 30.34 3.32 -9.73
CA PRO A 472 31.78 3.25 -9.61
C PRO A 472 32.46 4.50 -10.19
N ASN A 473 33.57 4.90 -9.58
CA ASN A 473 34.39 6.01 -10.01
C ASN A 473 33.65 7.38 -10.09
N ALA A 474 32.58 7.53 -9.30
CA ALA A 474 31.92 8.83 -9.18
C ALA A 474 32.86 9.84 -8.50
N PRO A 475 32.96 11.08 -9.00
CA PRO A 475 33.74 12.12 -8.35
C PRO A 475 33.23 12.43 -6.94
N ASN A 476 34.13 12.84 -6.05
CA ASN A 476 33.71 13.26 -4.71
C ASN A 476 33.12 14.68 -4.77
N VAL A 477 31.80 14.76 -4.70
CA VAL A 477 31.06 16.04 -4.78
C VAL A 477 31.36 16.96 -3.58
N GLU A 478 31.81 16.42 -2.44
CA GLU A 478 32.14 17.20 -1.24
C GLU A 478 33.36 18.11 -1.48
N ASP A 479 34.23 17.76 -2.43
CA ASP A 479 35.40 18.58 -2.79
C ASP A 479 35.00 19.93 -3.43
N LEU A 480 33.76 20.09 -3.90
CA LEU A 480 33.19 21.37 -4.31
C LEU A 480 33.08 22.39 -3.15
N LEU A 481 33.05 21.91 -1.92
CA LEU A 481 32.99 22.73 -0.70
C LEU A 481 34.39 23.09 -0.18
N SER A 482 35.43 22.67 -0.88
CA SER A 482 36.83 22.97 -0.48
C SER A 482 37.13 24.46 -0.52
N SER A 483 37.99 24.90 0.37
CA SER A 483 38.56 26.25 0.36
C SER A 483 39.64 26.48 -0.72
N SER A 484 40.05 25.43 -1.44
CA SER A 484 41.01 25.49 -2.53
C SER A 484 40.30 25.71 -3.87
N PRO A 485 40.45 26.87 -4.53
CA PRO A 485 39.81 27.13 -5.82
C PRO A 485 40.24 26.15 -6.92
N ASP A 486 41.50 25.74 -6.94
CA ASP A 486 42.02 24.79 -7.93
C ASP A 486 41.35 23.41 -7.79
N LEU A 487 41.16 22.95 -6.55
CA LEU A 487 40.43 21.67 -6.29
C LEU A 487 38.97 21.75 -6.71
N VAL A 488 38.30 22.86 -6.38
CA VAL A 488 36.89 23.08 -6.76
C VAL A 488 36.73 23.05 -8.28
N GLU A 489 37.65 23.73 -9.04
CA GLU A 489 37.55 23.75 -10.50
C GLU A 489 37.88 22.40 -11.14
N SER A 490 38.89 21.68 -10.62
CA SER A 490 39.16 20.29 -11.04
C SER A 490 37.99 19.38 -10.80
N THR A 491 37.36 19.45 -9.61
CA THR A 491 36.20 18.62 -9.25
C THR A 491 34.99 18.94 -10.11
N LYS A 492 34.73 20.22 -10.44
CA LYS A 492 33.67 20.58 -11.39
C LYS A 492 33.87 19.91 -12.73
N GLN A 493 35.08 19.96 -13.27
CA GLN A 493 35.38 19.35 -14.56
C GLN A 493 35.20 17.82 -14.52
N GLU A 494 35.67 17.17 -13.46
CA GLU A 494 35.48 15.74 -13.26
C GLU A 494 34.01 15.34 -13.18
N ILE A 495 33.20 16.13 -12.47
CA ILE A 495 31.75 15.89 -12.35
C ILE A 495 31.06 16.06 -13.71
N ILE A 496 31.41 17.11 -14.47
CA ILE A 496 30.85 17.34 -15.81
C ILE A 496 31.17 16.16 -16.73
N GLU A 497 32.47 15.77 -16.81
CA GLU A 497 32.89 14.65 -17.64
C GLU A 497 32.23 13.31 -17.23
N TYR A 498 32.04 13.12 -15.93
CA TYR A 498 31.36 11.95 -15.42
C TYR A 498 29.87 11.96 -15.74
N ALA A 499 29.20 13.10 -15.53
CA ALA A 499 27.76 13.25 -15.81
C ALA A 499 27.46 13.05 -17.30
N ASP A 500 28.25 13.62 -18.20
CA ASP A 500 28.09 13.52 -19.65
C ASP A 500 28.22 12.08 -20.17
N LYS A 501 28.91 11.19 -19.43
CA LYS A 501 28.97 9.75 -19.75
C LYS A 501 27.70 8.99 -19.37
N ILE A 502 26.94 9.48 -18.39
CA ILE A 502 25.80 8.75 -17.80
C ILE A 502 24.50 9.33 -18.31
N ILE A 503 24.40 10.65 -18.43
CA ILE A 503 23.18 11.39 -18.74
C ILE A 503 23.46 12.30 -19.93
N SER A 504 22.57 12.29 -20.91
CA SER A 504 22.59 13.24 -22.01
C SER A 504 21.26 13.99 -22.11
N THR A 505 21.33 15.29 -22.27
CA THR A 505 20.18 16.14 -22.61
C THR A 505 20.19 16.54 -24.09
N ILE A 506 21.12 16.02 -24.86
CA ILE A 506 21.25 16.26 -26.30
C ILE A 506 20.08 15.53 -27.01
N ASN A 507 19.30 16.29 -27.78
CA ASN A 507 18.32 15.69 -28.65
C ASN A 507 19.03 15.13 -29.88
N PRO A 508 18.99 13.79 -30.15
CA PRO A 508 19.64 13.21 -31.34
C PRO A 508 19.06 13.74 -32.66
N ALA A 509 17.86 14.31 -32.62
CA ALA A 509 17.21 14.93 -33.78
C ALA A 509 17.61 16.41 -34.02
N VAL A 510 18.65 16.93 -33.42
CA VAL A 510 19.24 18.21 -33.83
C VAL A 510 19.88 18.01 -35.21
N LEU A 511 19.31 18.66 -36.21
CA LEU A 511 19.83 18.61 -37.58
C LEU A 511 21.27 19.15 -37.62
N PRO A 512 22.10 18.67 -38.57
CA PRO A 512 23.50 19.11 -38.73
C PRO A 512 23.68 20.61 -38.95
N ASP A 513 22.63 21.32 -39.34
CA ASP A 513 22.59 22.77 -39.53
C ASP A 513 22.31 23.55 -38.21
N GLY A 514 22.14 22.83 -37.09
CA GLY A 514 21.83 23.43 -35.80
C GLY A 514 20.37 23.84 -35.63
N SER A 515 19.50 23.57 -36.63
CA SER A 515 18.07 23.78 -36.50
C SER A 515 17.47 22.72 -35.56
N ASN A 516 16.66 23.18 -34.60
CA ASN A 516 15.99 22.30 -33.67
C ASN A 516 14.81 21.60 -34.37
N VAL A 517 14.72 20.30 -34.21
CA VAL A 517 13.49 19.52 -34.53
C VAL A 517 12.29 19.93 -33.64
N SER A 518 12.48 20.94 -32.76
CA SER A 518 11.38 21.50 -31.96
C SER A 518 10.21 22.06 -32.79
N ASP A 519 10.44 22.35 -34.05
CA ASP A 519 9.41 22.81 -35.01
C ASP A 519 8.77 21.67 -35.78
N ALA A 520 9.24 20.43 -35.61
CA ALA A 520 8.60 19.27 -36.20
C ALA A 520 7.20 19.06 -35.58
N PRO A 521 6.19 18.70 -36.38
CA PRO A 521 4.87 18.38 -35.83
C PRO A 521 5.03 17.21 -34.84
N PRO A 522 4.25 17.21 -33.73
CA PRO A 522 4.30 16.12 -32.78
C PRO A 522 4.00 14.79 -33.49
N PRO A 523 4.60 13.66 -33.03
CA PRO A 523 4.33 12.35 -33.61
C PRO A 523 2.84 12.05 -33.58
N LYS A 524 2.35 11.31 -34.59
CA LYS A 524 0.93 10.96 -34.69
C LYS A 524 0.42 10.10 -33.54
N VAL A 525 1.31 9.32 -32.95
CA VAL A 525 1.07 8.49 -31.77
C VAL A 525 1.97 9.01 -30.66
N ASP A 526 1.41 9.21 -29.49
CA ASP A 526 2.21 9.56 -28.31
C ASP A 526 3.23 8.43 -28.05
N PRO A 527 4.54 8.71 -28.12
CA PRO A 527 5.59 7.70 -28.02
C PRO A 527 5.75 7.15 -26.59
N HIS A 528 5.07 7.72 -25.61
CA HIS A 528 5.14 7.24 -24.24
C HIS A 528 4.72 5.77 -24.17
N ILE A 529 5.47 4.95 -23.43
CA ILE A 529 5.24 3.50 -23.29
C ILE A 529 3.81 3.13 -22.87
N CYS A 530 3.11 4.05 -22.23
CA CYS A 530 1.71 3.90 -21.85
C CYS A 530 0.74 3.91 -23.04
N ASN A 531 1.17 4.45 -24.18
CA ASN A 531 0.34 4.62 -25.38
C ASN A 531 0.90 3.84 -26.58
N LYS A 532 2.20 3.59 -26.61
CA LYS A 532 2.89 2.83 -27.67
C LYS A 532 3.66 1.66 -27.03
N PRO A 533 3.19 0.43 -27.15
CA PRO A 533 3.93 -0.74 -26.66
C PRO A 533 5.28 -0.88 -27.37
N TYR A 534 6.28 -1.38 -26.65
CA TYR A 534 7.62 -1.62 -27.22
C TYR A 534 7.59 -2.55 -28.44
N SER A 535 6.63 -3.48 -28.49
CA SER A 535 6.43 -4.39 -29.63
C SER A 535 6.04 -3.69 -30.96
N GLU A 536 5.58 -2.44 -30.88
CA GLU A 536 5.20 -1.61 -32.02
C GLU A 536 6.34 -0.69 -32.49
N VAL A 537 7.47 -0.68 -31.78
CA VAL A 537 8.66 0.11 -32.15
C VAL A 537 9.40 -0.63 -33.27
N THR A 538 9.40 -0.01 -34.45
CA THR A 538 10.08 -0.53 -35.62
C THR A 538 11.43 0.11 -35.87
N ASP A 539 11.59 1.37 -35.47
CA ASP A 539 12.83 2.14 -35.54
C ASP A 539 13.16 2.73 -34.16
N LEU A 540 14.29 2.29 -33.60
CA LEU A 540 14.71 2.70 -32.26
C LEU A 540 15.22 4.13 -32.20
N GLU A 541 15.81 4.65 -33.27
CA GLU A 541 16.32 6.03 -33.33
C GLU A 541 15.18 7.04 -33.48
N GLU A 542 14.19 6.72 -34.32
CA GLU A 542 12.97 7.51 -34.45
C GLU A 542 12.18 7.52 -33.15
N ASP A 543 12.00 6.35 -32.51
CA ASP A 543 11.30 6.22 -31.22
C ASP A 543 11.99 6.98 -30.10
N LEU A 544 13.32 6.89 -30.02
CA LEU A 544 14.13 7.67 -29.06
C LEU A 544 13.96 9.17 -29.27
N THR A 545 13.98 9.61 -30.51
CA THR A 545 13.79 11.01 -30.90
C THR A 545 12.41 11.51 -30.47
N ASP A 546 11.38 10.74 -30.75
CA ASP A 546 9.99 11.03 -30.39
C ASP A 546 9.80 11.06 -28.85
N LEU A 547 10.39 10.11 -28.13
CA LEU A 547 10.36 10.06 -26.67
C LEU A 547 11.04 11.29 -26.05
N ILE A 548 12.22 11.68 -26.55
CA ILE A 548 12.92 12.87 -26.06
C ILE A 548 12.09 14.12 -26.34
N ALA A 549 11.61 14.28 -27.57
CA ALA A 549 10.86 15.46 -27.97
C ALA A 549 9.52 15.62 -27.24
N THR A 550 8.83 14.51 -26.94
CA THR A 550 7.47 14.53 -26.38
C THR A 550 7.43 14.32 -24.87
N CYS A 551 8.21 13.37 -24.34
CA CYS A 551 8.12 12.95 -22.93
C CYS A 551 9.20 13.57 -22.04
N GLN A 552 10.41 13.80 -22.54
CA GLN A 552 11.51 14.31 -21.72
C GLN A 552 11.64 15.83 -21.75
N ARG A 553 11.07 16.50 -22.75
CA ARG A 553 11.09 17.96 -22.86
C ARG A 553 9.86 18.56 -22.22
N HIS A 554 10.06 19.59 -21.42
CA HIS A 554 8.97 20.40 -20.90
C HIS A 554 8.53 21.43 -21.95
N THR A 555 7.74 21.00 -22.91
CA THR A 555 7.34 21.82 -24.08
C THR A 555 6.17 22.75 -23.79
N ARG A 556 5.26 22.37 -22.87
CA ARG A 556 4.06 23.15 -22.52
C ARG A 556 3.80 23.08 -21.04
N CYS A 557 3.51 24.25 -20.45
CA CYS A 557 3.00 24.31 -19.10
C CYS A 557 1.51 24.05 -19.05
N SER A 558 1.06 23.27 -18.08
CA SER A 558 -0.35 22.94 -17.82
C SER A 558 -0.77 23.52 -16.47
N GLU A 559 -1.97 24.14 -16.42
CA GLU A 559 -2.55 24.65 -15.18
C GLU A 559 -2.77 23.52 -14.17
N SER A 560 -3.10 22.35 -14.66
CA SER A 560 -3.33 21.17 -13.84
C SER A 560 -2.06 20.52 -13.29
N TYR A 561 -0.87 20.77 -13.89
CA TYR A 561 0.33 20.05 -13.53
C TYR A 561 1.48 20.93 -13.03
N CYS A 562 1.91 21.91 -13.82
CA CYS A 562 3.14 22.65 -13.53
C CYS A 562 2.95 24.16 -13.27
N LEU A 563 1.85 24.77 -13.69
CA LEU A 563 1.60 26.17 -13.41
C LEU A 563 1.16 26.36 -11.95
N ARG A 564 1.73 27.38 -11.32
CA ARG A 564 1.40 27.82 -9.96
C ARG A 564 1.23 29.33 -9.96
N THR A 565 0.26 29.83 -9.21
CA THR A 565 0.13 31.26 -8.96
C THR A 565 1.06 31.65 -7.81
N ARG A 566 2.13 32.38 -8.13
CA ARG A 566 3.05 32.94 -7.15
C ARG A 566 3.04 34.46 -7.29
N ASN A 567 2.74 35.20 -6.22
CA ASN A 567 2.62 36.66 -6.22
C ASN A 567 1.70 37.21 -7.33
N GLY A 568 0.60 36.53 -7.64
CA GLY A 568 -0.37 36.92 -8.67
C GLY A 568 0.06 36.64 -10.12
N LYS A 569 1.20 35.98 -10.34
CA LYS A 569 1.67 35.53 -11.66
C LYS A 569 1.64 34.00 -11.73
N GLN A 570 1.26 33.50 -12.90
CA GLN A 570 1.40 32.06 -13.19
C GLN A 570 2.85 31.76 -13.60
N GLU A 571 3.49 30.91 -12.83
CA GLU A 571 4.88 30.48 -13.06
C GLU A 571 4.95 28.96 -13.07
N CYS A 572 5.86 28.41 -13.89
CA CYS A 572 6.13 26.99 -13.90
C CYS A 572 6.86 26.58 -12.61
N ARG A 573 6.33 25.62 -11.86
CA ARG A 573 6.97 25.10 -10.62
C ARG A 573 8.36 24.52 -10.83
N PHE A 574 8.69 24.14 -12.08
CA PHE A 574 9.99 23.62 -12.46
C PHE A 574 10.93 24.69 -13.04
N GLY A 575 10.52 25.95 -13.03
CA GLY A 575 11.30 27.06 -13.54
C GLY A 575 11.51 27.05 -15.06
N TYR A 576 10.58 26.46 -15.82
CA TYR A 576 10.64 26.51 -17.28
C TYR A 576 9.94 27.77 -17.83
N PRO A 577 10.40 28.30 -19.00
CA PRO A 577 11.56 27.84 -19.80
C PRO A 577 12.89 28.14 -19.11
N LYS A 578 13.88 27.27 -19.30
CA LYS A 578 15.27 27.48 -18.89
C LYS A 578 16.11 27.87 -20.09
N ASP A 579 17.12 28.70 -19.86
CA ASP A 579 18.05 29.09 -20.91
C ASP A 579 18.83 27.89 -21.44
N LEU A 580 18.98 27.84 -22.76
CA LEU A 580 19.80 26.82 -23.41
C LEU A 580 21.29 27.08 -23.08
N GLN A 581 21.98 26.03 -22.69
CA GLN A 581 23.40 26.05 -22.41
C GLN A 581 24.17 25.36 -23.54
N ALA A 582 25.29 25.95 -23.98
CA ALA A 582 26.13 25.35 -25.02
C ALA A 582 26.92 24.13 -24.51
N GLN A 583 27.17 24.07 -23.21
CA GLN A 583 27.92 23.02 -22.54
C GLN A 583 27.32 22.75 -21.16
N THR A 584 27.52 21.54 -20.66
CA THR A 584 27.20 21.19 -19.28
C THR A 584 28.03 22.08 -18.34
N ASN A 585 27.38 22.67 -17.34
CA ASN A 585 28.05 23.46 -16.32
C ASN A 585 27.50 23.21 -14.92
N ILE A 586 28.26 23.58 -13.90
CA ILE A 586 27.89 23.49 -12.50
C ILE A 586 27.87 24.90 -11.91
N ASN A 587 26.68 25.33 -11.47
CA ASN A 587 26.54 26.59 -10.74
C ASN A 587 26.47 26.28 -9.25
N ILE A 588 27.41 26.78 -8.47
CA ILE A 588 27.38 26.71 -7.01
C ILE A 588 26.69 27.99 -6.55
N THR A 589 25.48 27.83 -5.97
CA THR A 589 24.76 28.94 -5.33
C THR A 589 25.14 28.99 -3.86
N GLU A 590 25.39 30.18 -3.33
CA GLU A 590 25.71 30.38 -1.90
C GLU A 590 24.49 30.11 -0.98
N GLU A 591 23.30 29.95 -1.53
CA GLU A 591 22.07 29.66 -0.80
C GLU A 591 21.94 28.15 -0.60
N GLU A 592 22.35 27.72 0.58
CA GLU A 592 22.10 26.45 1.30
C GLU A 592 22.99 25.22 1.00
N PRO A 593 23.74 24.77 2.01
CA PRO A 593 24.32 23.42 2.05
C PRO A 593 23.28 22.37 2.50
N VAL A 594 22.04 22.41 1.97
CA VAL A 594 20.89 21.67 2.50
C VAL A 594 20.54 20.43 1.64
N ILE A 595 21.25 20.14 0.56
CA ILE A 595 20.87 19.06 -0.36
C ILE A 595 20.75 17.68 0.35
N LEU A 596 21.64 17.38 1.28
CA LEU A 596 21.62 16.08 1.98
C LEU A 596 20.47 15.98 2.99
N THR A 597 20.23 17.06 3.72
CA THR A 597 19.14 17.10 4.73
C THR A 597 17.79 17.13 4.04
N ALA A 598 17.63 17.87 2.95
CA ALA A 598 16.40 17.93 2.17
C ALA A 598 16.08 16.58 1.52
N LEU A 599 17.05 15.90 0.93
CA LEU A 599 16.84 14.58 0.29
C LEU A 599 16.43 13.51 1.30
N VAL A 600 17.08 13.50 2.46
CA VAL A 600 16.71 12.60 3.57
C VAL A 600 15.37 13.02 4.17
N TYR A 601 15.08 14.32 4.25
CA TYR A 601 13.80 14.86 4.72
C TYR A 601 12.64 14.49 3.78
N GLU A 602 12.78 14.67 2.46
CA GLU A 602 11.74 14.28 1.49
C GLU A 602 11.46 12.77 1.51
N LEU A 603 12.49 11.95 1.71
CA LEU A 603 12.33 10.49 1.77
C LEU A 603 11.61 9.99 3.03
N PHE A 604 11.56 10.77 4.13
CA PHE A 604 11.06 10.29 5.41
C PHE A 604 9.93 11.14 6.05
N LEU A 605 9.63 12.35 5.54
CA LEU A 605 8.60 13.23 6.11
C LEU A 605 7.21 13.10 5.48
N ASN A 606 7.09 12.48 4.31
CA ASN A 606 5.79 12.23 3.66
C ASN A 606 5.17 10.88 4.06
N VAL A 607 5.32 10.46 5.31
CA VAL A 607 4.73 9.24 5.89
C VAL A 607 3.69 9.60 6.94
#